data_256573a214458cfe9a7edf767a300978
#
_entry.id   256573a214458cfe9a7edf767a300978
#
_cell.length_a   1.000
_cell.length_b   1.000
_cell.length_c   1.000
_cell.angle_alpha   90.00
_cell.angle_beta   90.00
_cell.angle_gamma   90.00
#
_symmetry.space_group_name_H-M   'P 1'
#
loop_
_entity.id
_entity.type
_entity.pdbx_description
1 polymer ?
#
loop_
_entity_poly.entity_id
_entity_poly.type
_entity_poly.pdbx_seq_one_letter_code
_entity_poly.pdbx_strand_id
1 'polypeptide(L)'
;MISKTFSEDAFAERIRECMLELLIERGPGRTICVSEAAQTLAVRIGFHWHDLMRPVRTIAAALTDAGVIEAIQHEEVVDIRAARGPVRLRLRAMPGQRSAQQG
;
A
#
# COMPACT_ATOMS: atom_id res chain seq x y z
N MET A 1 3.84 11.80 -28.07
CA MET A 1 3.57 11.73 -27.66
C MET A 1 3.32 11.64 -26.79
N ILE A 2 3.25 11.67 -26.42
CA ILE A 2 3.06 11.48 -25.57
C ILE A 2 2.10 11.48 -25.04
N SER A 3 1.80 10.85 -24.65
CA SER A 3 0.71 10.71 -24.16
C SER A 3 0.49 11.37 -23.02
N LYS A 4 -0.45 11.93 -22.79
CA LYS A 4 -0.68 12.51 -21.68
C LYS A 4 -1.46 11.76 -20.82
N THR A 5 -2.00 10.71 -21.08
CA THR A 5 -2.70 9.92 -20.13
C THR A 5 -1.71 9.18 -19.32
N PHE A 6 -2.07 8.76 -18.14
CA PHE A 6 -1.25 7.92 -17.34
C PHE A 6 -1.07 6.60 -18.02
N SER A 7 0.15 6.13 -18.14
CA SER A 7 0.39 4.76 -18.50
C SER A 7 0.07 3.92 -17.28
N GLU A 8 -0.06 2.63 -17.46
CA GLU A 8 -0.28 1.75 -16.32
C GLU A 8 0.85 1.84 -15.34
N ASP A 9 2.07 1.98 -15.83
CA ASP A 9 3.22 2.10 -14.95
C ASP A 9 3.16 3.36 -14.12
N ALA A 10 2.77 4.47 -14.73
CA ALA A 10 2.69 5.73 -14.02
C ALA A 10 1.58 5.68 -12.96
N PHE A 11 0.48 5.04 -13.29
CA PHE A 11 -0.61 4.91 -12.35
C PHE A 11 -0.19 4.04 -11.15
N ALA A 12 0.45 2.92 -11.43
CA ALA A 12 0.93 2.04 -10.37
C ALA A 12 1.92 2.78 -9.48
N GLU A 13 2.77 3.59 -10.06
CA GLU A 13 3.74 4.35 -9.31
C GLU A 13 3.05 5.34 -8.37
N ARG A 14 2.02 6.02 -8.87
CA ARG A 14 1.27 6.93 -8.03
C ARG A 14 0.64 6.23 -6.85
N ILE A 15 0.07 5.06 -7.09
CA ILE A 15 -0.53 4.29 -6.02
C ILE A 15 0.52 3.90 -4.99
N ARG A 16 1.65 3.42 -5.47
CA ARG A 16 2.73 3.00 -4.60
C ARG A 16 3.21 4.15 -3.74
N GLU A 17 3.46 5.29 -4.36
CA GLU A 17 3.94 6.47 -3.65
C GLU A 17 2.97 6.90 -2.57
N CYS A 18 1.69 6.96 -2.92
CA CYS A 18 0.68 7.40 -1.98
C CYS A 18 0.61 6.46 -0.80
N MET A 19 0.63 5.17 -1.07
CA MET A 19 0.52 4.17 -0.02
C MET A 19 1.73 4.24 0.91
N LEU A 20 2.92 4.34 0.35
CA LEU A 20 4.12 4.39 1.16
C LEU A 20 4.22 5.68 1.96
N GLU A 21 3.79 6.79 1.38
CA GLU A 21 3.75 8.04 2.12
C GLU A 21 2.85 7.94 3.34
N LEU A 22 1.68 7.36 3.16
CA LEU A 22 0.76 7.20 4.28
C LEU A 22 1.36 6.33 5.36
N LEU A 23 2.00 5.26 4.97
CA LEU A 23 2.59 4.34 5.94
C LEU A 23 3.75 4.99 6.69
N ILE A 24 4.56 5.74 5.96
CA ILE A 24 5.68 6.42 6.58
C ILE A 24 5.19 7.48 7.55
N GLU A 25 4.19 8.23 7.14
CA GLU A 25 3.60 9.24 8.01
C GLU A 25 3.00 8.64 9.25
N ARG A 26 2.32 7.51 9.09
CA ARG A 26 1.67 6.88 10.22
C ARG A 26 2.69 6.35 11.21
N GLY A 27 3.82 5.90 10.71
CA GLY A 27 4.93 5.47 11.56
C GLY A 27 5.07 3.96 11.61
N PRO A 28 6.23 3.49 12.05
CA PRO A 28 6.51 2.05 12.10
C PRO A 28 5.54 1.33 13.02
N GLY A 29 5.13 0.16 12.60
CA GLY A 29 4.23 -0.66 13.38
C GLY A 29 2.77 -0.26 13.30
N ARG A 30 2.48 0.88 12.69
CA ARG A 30 1.12 1.34 12.53
C ARG A 30 0.56 0.88 11.22
N THR A 31 -0.75 0.81 11.14
CA THR A 31 -1.39 0.29 9.94
C THR A 31 -2.30 1.31 9.30
N ILE A 32 -2.57 1.10 8.02
CA ILE A 32 -3.61 1.83 7.30
C ILE A 32 -4.54 0.83 6.65
N CYS A 33 -5.76 1.25 6.36
CA CYS A 33 -6.68 0.40 5.61
C CYS A 33 -6.41 0.57 4.12
N VAL A 34 -6.73 -0.46 3.36
CA VAL A 34 -6.67 -0.34 1.90
C VAL A 34 -7.56 0.81 1.43
N SER A 35 -8.76 0.92 2.02
CA SER A 35 -9.67 1.99 1.64
C SER A 35 -9.11 3.37 1.95
N GLU A 36 -8.34 3.48 3.02
CA GLU A 36 -7.73 4.75 3.38
C GLU A 36 -6.76 5.20 2.28
N ALA A 37 -5.98 4.26 1.78
CA ALA A 37 -5.06 4.58 0.68
C ALA A 37 -5.83 4.98 -0.56
N ALA A 38 -6.92 4.26 -0.86
CA ALA A 38 -7.72 4.57 -2.02
C ALA A 38 -8.36 5.95 -1.89
N GLN A 39 -8.86 6.28 -0.71
CA GLN A 39 -9.50 7.57 -0.49
C GLN A 39 -8.51 8.72 -0.61
N THR A 40 -7.32 8.54 -0.05
CA THR A 40 -6.30 9.57 -0.13
C THR A 40 -5.87 9.80 -1.57
N LEU A 41 -5.65 8.73 -2.30
CA LEU A 41 -5.25 8.85 -3.69
C LEU A 41 -6.36 9.49 -4.52
N ALA A 42 -7.61 9.11 -4.25
CA ALA A 42 -8.74 9.64 -5.00
C ALA A 42 -8.80 11.16 -4.94
N VAL A 43 -8.53 11.70 -3.76
CA VAL A 43 -8.52 13.16 -3.61
C VAL A 43 -7.41 13.77 -4.46
N ARG A 44 -6.25 13.12 -4.48
CA ARG A 44 -5.10 13.69 -5.19
C ARG A 44 -5.27 13.69 -6.69
N ILE A 45 -5.91 12.65 -7.23
CA ILE A 45 -5.98 12.54 -8.69
C ILE A 45 -7.39 12.71 -9.26
N GLY A 46 -8.35 13.00 -8.40
CA GLY A 46 -9.68 13.33 -8.88
C GLY A 46 -10.50 12.13 -9.32
N PHE A 47 -10.37 11.01 -8.62
CA PHE A 47 -11.12 9.81 -8.93
C PHE A 47 -12.08 9.49 -7.80
N HIS A 48 -13.03 8.61 -8.09
CA HIS A 48 -13.86 8.02 -7.04
C HIS A 48 -13.06 6.93 -6.36
N TRP A 49 -13.02 6.96 -5.03
CA TRP A 49 -12.18 6.03 -4.31
C TRP A 49 -12.62 4.58 -4.48
N HIS A 50 -13.90 4.34 -4.71
CA HIS A 50 -14.35 2.96 -4.91
C HIS A 50 -13.71 2.35 -6.15
N ASP A 51 -13.51 3.16 -7.17
CA ASP A 51 -12.88 2.69 -8.40
C ASP A 51 -11.40 2.40 -8.21
N LEU A 52 -10.82 2.93 -7.15
CA LEU A 52 -9.41 2.73 -6.90
C LEU A 52 -9.12 1.53 -5.99
N MET A 53 -10.17 0.95 -5.39
CA MET A 53 -9.94 -0.14 -4.46
C MET A 53 -9.23 -1.31 -5.10
N ARG A 54 -9.66 -1.70 -6.29
CA ARG A 54 -9.04 -2.83 -6.96
C ARG A 54 -7.58 -2.56 -7.33
N PRO A 55 -7.27 -1.46 -8.02
CA PRO A 55 -5.87 -1.22 -8.34
C PRO A 55 -5.01 -0.99 -7.10
N VAL A 56 -5.55 -0.36 -6.06
CA VAL A 56 -4.78 -0.18 -4.84
C VAL A 56 -4.46 -1.54 -4.23
N ARG A 57 -5.44 -2.43 -4.21
CA ARG A 57 -5.23 -3.75 -3.66
C ARG A 57 -4.21 -4.54 -4.48
N THR A 58 -4.24 -4.38 -5.79
CA THR A 58 -3.28 -5.04 -6.66
C THR A 58 -1.86 -4.56 -6.37
N ILE A 59 -1.67 -3.26 -6.22
CA ILE A 59 -0.36 -2.73 -5.92
C ILE A 59 0.09 -3.13 -4.52
N ALA A 60 -0.84 -3.16 -3.57
CA ALA A 60 -0.52 -3.61 -2.23
C ALA A 60 -0.01 -5.04 -2.27
N ALA A 61 -0.65 -5.90 -3.06
CA ALA A 61 -0.20 -7.28 -3.19
C ALA A 61 1.22 -7.35 -3.74
N ALA A 62 1.52 -6.52 -4.73
CA ALA A 62 2.86 -6.49 -5.30
C ALA A 62 3.88 -6.04 -4.26
N LEU A 63 3.51 -5.07 -3.42
CA LEU A 63 4.41 -4.60 -2.38
C LEU A 63 4.62 -5.65 -1.29
N THR A 64 3.60 -6.46 -1.00
CA THR A 64 3.80 -7.56 -0.05
C THR A 64 4.72 -8.61 -0.65
N ASP A 65 4.58 -8.88 -1.94
CA ASP A 65 5.47 -9.82 -2.60
C ASP A 65 6.91 -9.35 -2.55
N ALA A 66 7.11 -8.05 -2.67
CA ALA A 66 8.44 -7.48 -2.64
C ALA A 66 9.00 -7.36 -1.22
N GLY A 67 8.18 -7.65 -0.22
CA GLY A 67 8.63 -7.59 1.15
C GLY A 67 8.69 -6.18 1.73
N VAL A 68 8.03 -5.24 1.09
CA VAL A 68 8.04 -3.85 1.54
C VAL A 68 6.99 -3.61 2.61
N ILE A 69 5.83 -4.21 2.45
CA ILE A 69 4.74 -4.08 3.40
C ILE A 69 4.18 -5.45 3.74
N GLU A 70 3.33 -5.47 4.76
CA GLU A 70 2.62 -6.68 5.17
C GLU A 70 1.13 -6.38 5.21
N ALA A 71 0.34 -7.37 4.87
CA ALA A 71 -1.11 -7.28 5.01
C ALA A 71 -1.50 -7.96 6.31
N ILE A 72 -2.33 -7.31 7.09
CA ILE A 72 -2.70 -7.76 8.43
C ILE A 72 -4.20 -7.87 8.52
N GLN A 73 -4.66 -8.98 9.08
CA GLN A 73 -6.08 -9.17 9.34
C GLN A 73 -6.18 -9.94 10.64
N HIS A 74 -6.99 -9.42 11.56
CA HIS A 74 -7.12 -10.06 12.89
C HIS A 74 -5.77 -10.23 13.56
N GLU A 75 -4.92 -9.22 13.38
CA GLU A 75 -3.61 -9.16 14.01
C GLU A 75 -2.62 -10.20 13.51
N GLU A 76 -2.92 -10.80 12.37
CA GLU A 76 -2.01 -11.77 11.77
C GLU A 76 -1.68 -11.37 10.36
N VAL A 77 -0.46 -11.69 9.93
CA VAL A 77 -0.06 -11.45 8.55
C VAL A 77 -0.83 -12.41 7.66
N VAL A 78 -1.44 -11.88 6.63
CA VAL A 78 -2.26 -12.68 5.71
C VAL A 78 -1.82 -12.43 4.28
N ASP A 79 -2.26 -13.31 3.40
CA ASP A 79 -2.07 -13.13 1.97
C ASP A 79 -3.20 -12.25 1.48
N ILE A 80 -2.86 -11.03 1.06
CA ILE A 80 -3.89 -10.08 0.67
C ILE A 80 -4.72 -10.59 -0.50
N ARG A 81 -4.14 -11.44 -1.33
CA ARG A 81 -4.90 -11.97 -2.47
C ARG A 81 -5.97 -12.96 -2.04
N ALA A 82 -5.73 -13.63 -0.94
CA ALA A 82 -6.69 -14.64 -0.46
C ALA A 82 -7.61 -14.10 0.62
N ALA A 83 -7.21 -13.03 1.28
CA ALA A 83 -7.98 -12.51 2.41
C ALA A 83 -9.29 -11.88 1.94
N ARG A 84 -10.33 -12.09 2.69
CA ARG A 84 -11.61 -11.49 2.41
C ARG A 84 -11.91 -10.45 3.44
N GLY A 85 -12.61 -9.42 3.01
CA GLY A 85 -12.98 -8.35 3.89
C GLY A 85 -11.87 -7.37 4.11
N PRO A 86 -12.02 -6.51 5.10
CA PRO A 86 -11.06 -5.43 5.32
C PRO A 86 -9.69 -5.97 5.73
N VAL A 87 -8.66 -5.39 5.14
CA VAL A 87 -7.29 -5.77 5.42
C VAL A 87 -6.53 -4.49 5.73
N ARG A 88 -5.63 -4.56 6.67
CA ARG A 88 -4.79 -3.42 7.00
C ARG A 88 -3.39 -3.68 6.50
N LEU A 89 -2.66 -2.60 6.27
CA LEU A 89 -1.32 -2.66 5.72
C LEU A 89 -0.35 -1.99 6.67
N ARG A 90 0.88 -2.49 6.71
CA ARG A 90 1.90 -1.83 7.51
C ARG A 90 3.26 -2.05 6.85
N LEU A 91 4.18 -1.15 7.13
CA LEU A 91 5.53 -1.30 6.63
C LEU A 91 6.17 -2.51 7.29
N ARG A 92 6.88 -3.26 6.49
CA ARG A 92 7.60 -4.40 7.02
C ARG A 92 8.95 -3.92 7.50
N ALA A 93 9.38 -4.43 8.68
CA ALA A 93 10.67 -4.06 9.20
C ALA A 93 11.75 -4.62 8.31
N MET A 94 12.73 -3.79 7.99
CA MET A 94 13.84 -4.25 7.17
C MET A 94 14.81 -5.01 8.04
N PRO A 95 15.30 -6.14 7.57
CA PRO A 95 16.23 -6.91 8.39
C PRO A 95 17.45 -6.10 8.83
N GLY A 96 17.95 -5.26 7.94
CA GLY A 96 19.10 -4.45 8.31
C GLY A 96 18.80 -3.49 9.42
N GLN A 97 17.63 -2.89 9.37
CA GLN A 97 17.23 -1.97 10.41
C GLN A 97 17.10 -2.66 11.75
N ARG A 98 16.52 -3.82 11.71
CA ARG A 98 16.34 -4.55 12.94
C ARG A 98 17.66 -4.92 13.55
N SER A 99 18.57 -5.36 12.72
CA SER A 99 19.90 -5.68 13.19
C SER A 99 20.56 -4.49 13.82
N ALA A 100 20.45 -3.37 13.18
CA ALA A 100 21.06 -2.16 13.70
C ALA A 100 20.47 -1.81 15.05
N GLN A 101 19.19 -2.00 15.20
CA GLN A 101 18.55 -1.68 16.44
C GLN A 101 19.00 -2.60 17.54
N GLN A 102 19.18 -3.84 17.20
CA GLN A 102 19.61 -4.77 18.18
C GLN A 102 21.02 -4.50 18.60
N GLY A 103 21.78 -4.07 17.64
CA GLY A 103 23.20 -3.85 17.82
C GLY A 103 23.54 -2.85 18.81
#